data_e187c1fd29eddbbed2dbb2922e60cbb4
#
_entry.id   e187c1fd29eddbbed2dbb2922e60cbb4
#
_cell.length_a   1.000
_cell.length_b   1.000
_cell.length_c   1.000
_cell.angle_alpha   90.00
_cell.angle_beta   90.00
_cell.angle_gamma   90.00
#
_symmetry.space_group_name_H-M   'P 1'
#
loop_
_entity.id
_entity.type
_entity.pdbx_description
1 polymer ?
#
loop_
_entity_poly.entity_id
_entity_poly.type
_entity_poly.pdbx_seq_one_letter_code
_entity_poly.pdbx_strand_id
1 'polypeptide(L)'
;MTRILAAITLLLSIVLTILVTIFCSVPIIIAGIVKLLLPVPVIWRKVSRFCDFMMYCWCEGLAVLLHLNPHLQREVHGLEGLSKKNWYLLICNHRSWADIVVLCVLFRKHIPMNKYFLKQQLAWVPFLGLACWSLDMPFMKRYSRAYLLRHPERRGKDVE
;
A
#
# COMPACT_ATOMS: atom_id res chain seq x y z
N MET A 1 28.78 1.63 23.71
CA MET A 1 27.45 1.08 24.07
C MET A 1 26.36 1.54 23.08
N THR A 2 26.34 2.77 22.64
CA THR A 2 25.29 3.34 21.77
C THR A 2 25.20 2.72 20.36
N ARG A 3 26.32 2.42 19.70
CA ARG A 3 26.33 1.86 18.32
C ARG A 3 25.79 0.42 18.26
N ILE A 4 26.16 -0.41 19.21
CA ILE A 4 25.70 -1.81 19.31
C ILE A 4 24.21 -1.84 19.58
N LEU A 5 23.71 -1.03 20.52
CA LEU A 5 22.29 -0.96 20.82
C LEU A 5 21.47 -0.49 19.62
N ALA A 6 21.95 0.53 18.89
CA ALA A 6 21.32 1.01 17.67
C ALA A 6 21.28 -0.08 16.57
N ALA A 7 22.35 -0.85 16.39
CA ALA A 7 22.38 -1.96 15.45
C ALA A 7 21.39 -3.08 15.82
N ILE A 8 21.30 -3.43 17.10
CA ILE A 8 20.33 -4.42 17.59
C ILE A 8 18.89 -3.93 17.37
N THR A 9 18.61 -2.68 17.70
CA THR A 9 17.26 -2.09 17.50
C THR A 9 16.89 -2.06 16.02
N LEU A 10 17.82 -1.71 15.14
CA LEU A 10 17.62 -1.72 13.70
C LEU A 10 17.32 -3.13 13.19
N LEU A 11 18.13 -4.13 13.59
CA LEU A 11 17.93 -5.51 13.18
C LEU A 11 16.58 -6.05 13.65
N LEU A 12 16.23 -5.79 14.91
CA LEU A 12 14.93 -6.18 15.48
C LEU A 12 13.77 -5.52 14.71
N SER A 13 13.88 -4.23 14.39
CA SER A 13 12.86 -3.53 13.63
C SER A 13 12.69 -4.10 12.23
N ILE A 14 13.78 -4.48 11.55
CA ILE A 14 13.73 -5.13 10.23
C ILE A 14 13.03 -6.49 10.34
N VAL A 15 13.42 -7.33 11.30
CA VAL A 15 12.81 -8.65 11.50
C VAL A 15 11.31 -8.52 11.80
N LEU A 16 10.92 -7.64 12.70
CA LEU A 16 9.52 -7.40 13.03
C LEU A 16 8.73 -6.86 11.84
N THR A 17 9.32 -5.96 11.03
CA THR A 17 8.69 -5.47 9.79
C THR A 17 8.43 -6.62 8.82
N ILE A 18 9.39 -7.51 8.62
CA ILE A 18 9.24 -8.69 7.75
C ILE A 18 8.13 -9.60 8.28
N LEU A 19 8.12 -9.90 9.57
CA LEU A 19 7.12 -10.77 10.20
C LEU A 19 5.70 -10.19 10.06
N VAL A 20 5.51 -8.91 10.35
CA VAL A 20 4.22 -8.21 10.19
C VAL A 20 3.79 -8.22 8.73
N THR A 21 4.74 -7.99 7.80
CA THR A 21 4.44 -7.99 6.36
C THR A 21 4.02 -9.39 5.90
N ILE A 22 4.72 -10.45 6.27
CA ILE A 22 4.34 -11.82 5.93
C ILE A 22 2.98 -12.17 6.53
N PHE A 23 2.78 -11.87 7.82
CA PHE A 23 1.54 -12.16 8.53
C PHE A 23 0.31 -11.51 7.87
N CYS A 24 0.45 -10.29 7.37
CA CYS A 24 -0.66 -9.59 6.72
C CYS A 24 -0.79 -9.94 5.23
N SER A 25 0.32 -10.14 4.50
CA SER A 25 0.28 -10.38 3.05
C SER A 25 -0.20 -11.79 2.70
N VAL A 26 0.14 -12.82 3.49
CA VAL A 26 -0.30 -14.20 3.21
C VAL A 26 -1.83 -14.32 3.17
N PRO A 27 -2.59 -13.84 4.16
CA PRO A 27 -4.06 -13.84 4.08
C PRO A 27 -4.62 -13.03 2.90
N ILE A 28 -3.98 -11.89 2.54
CA ILE A 28 -4.39 -11.10 1.37
C ILE A 28 -4.21 -11.90 0.09
N ILE A 29 -3.10 -12.63 -0.08
CA ILE A 29 -2.84 -13.45 -1.26
C ILE A 29 -3.84 -14.60 -1.35
N ILE A 30 -4.11 -15.28 -0.23
CA ILE A 30 -5.12 -16.36 -0.17
C ILE A 30 -6.51 -15.81 -0.53
N ALA A 31 -6.88 -14.68 0.03
CA ALA A 31 -8.13 -13.99 -0.29
C ALA A 31 -8.21 -13.58 -1.76
N GLY A 32 -7.09 -13.18 -2.36
CA GLY A 32 -6.98 -12.91 -3.79
C GLY A 32 -7.23 -14.14 -4.66
N ILE A 33 -6.69 -15.30 -4.27
CA ILE A 33 -6.98 -16.56 -4.97
C ILE A 33 -8.48 -16.89 -4.89
N VAL A 34 -9.11 -16.73 -3.71
CA VAL A 34 -10.56 -16.92 -3.56
C VAL A 34 -11.34 -15.96 -4.46
N LYS A 35 -10.92 -14.70 -4.54
CA LYS A 35 -11.53 -13.68 -5.40
C LYS A 35 -11.40 -14.02 -6.89
N LEU A 36 -10.28 -14.64 -7.29
CA LEU A 36 -10.03 -15.08 -8.65
C LEU A 36 -10.88 -16.31 -9.03
N LEU A 37 -11.01 -17.28 -8.11
CA LEU A 37 -11.75 -18.52 -8.35
C LEU A 37 -13.27 -18.32 -8.27
N LEU A 38 -13.74 -17.38 -7.48
CA LEU A 38 -15.16 -17.12 -7.23
C LEU A 38 -15.56 -15.70 -7.68
N PRO A 39 -15.81 -15.46 -8.99
CA PRO A 39 -16.11 -14.13 -9.50
C PRO A 39 -17.56 -13.70 -9.19
N VAL A 40 -17.98 -13.81 -7.92
CA VAL A 40 -19.29 -13.43 -7.45
C VAL A 40 -19.22 -12.06 -6.76
N PRO A 41 -20.01 -11.06 -7.17
CA PRO A 41 -19.89 -9.69 -6.65
C PRO A 41 -20.02 -9.57 -5.11
N VAL A 42 -20.83 -10.43 -4.50
CA VAL A 42 -20.99 -10.45 -3.02
C VAL A 42 -19.71 -10.94 -2.34
N ILE A 43 -19.08 -11.99 -2.91
CA ILE A 43 -17.83 -12.55 -2.41
C ILE A 43 -16.73 -11.52 -2.58
N TRP A 44 -16.63 -10.90 -3.75
CA TRP A 44 -15.63 -9.86 -4.02
C TRP A 44 -15.70 -8.72 -3.02
N ARG A 45 -16.88 -8.20 -2.73
CA ARG A 45 -17.04 -7.13 -1.72
C ARG A 45 -16.59 -7.55 -0.31
N LYS A 46 -16.90 -8.79 0.10
CA LYS A 46 -16.47 -9.30 1.41
C LYS A 46 -14.94 -9.49 1.45
N VAL A 47 -14.37 -10.05 0.39
CA VAL A 47 -12.92 -10.27 0.26
C VAL A 47 -12.19 -8.93 0.25
N SER A 48 -12.64 -7.93 -0.53
CA SER A 48 -12.02 -6.60 -0.55
C SER A 48 -12.03 -5.95 0.84
N ARG A 49 -13.13 -6.03 1.59
CA ARG A 49 -13.20 -5.53 2.97
C ARG A 49 -12.22 -6.25 3.90
N PHE A 50 -12.09 -7.56 3.75
CA PHE A 50 -11.12 -8.34 4.51
C PHE A 50 -9.68 -7.93 4.16
N CYS A 51 -9.37 -7.76 2.88
CA CYS A 51 -8.06 -7.30 2.43
C CYS A 51 -7.75 -5.89 2.97
N ASP A 52 -8.71 -4.97 2.96
CA ASP A 52 -8.58 -3.63 3.55
C ASP A 52 -8.33 -3.69 5.06
N PHE A 53 -9.00 -4.61 5.76
CA PHE A 53 -8.75 -4.83 7.18
C PHE A 53 -7.34 -5.37 7.44
N MET A 54 -6.86 -6.33 6.66
CA MET A 54 -5.49 -6.85 6.76
C MET A 54 -4.45 -5.78 6.46
N MET A 55 -4.71 -4.92 5.47
CA MET A 55 -3.86 -3.76 5.18
C MET A 55 -3.85 -2.75 6.33
N TYR A 56 -5.00 -2.53 6.98
CA TYR A 56 -5.07 -1.70 8.19
C TYR A 56 -4.24 -2.29 9.33
N CYS A 57 -4.31 -3.60 9.57
CA CYS A 57 -3.49 -4.29 10.56
C CYS A 57 -1.99 -4.14 10.27
N TRP A 58 -1.61 -4.23 9.00
CA TRP A 58 -0.23 -3.98 8.55
C TRP A 58 0.21 -2.55 8.87
N CYS A 59 -0.61 -1.55 8.57
CA CYS A 59 -0.32 -0.15 8.89
C CYS A 59 -0.22 0.09 10.41
N GLU A 60 -1.05 -0.57 11.24
CA GLU A 60 -0.94 -0.48 12.70
C GLU A 60 0.36 -1.12 13.20
N GLY A 61 0.74 -2.29 12.69
CA GLY A 61 2.01 -2.92 13.02
C GLY A 61 3.20 -2.03 12.68
N LEU A 62 3.21 -1.43 11.49
CA LEU A 62 4.25 -0.47 11.09
C LEU A 62 4.23 0.80 11.94
N ALA A 63 3.05 1.28 12.34
CA ALA A 63 2.95 2.44 13.23
C ALA A 63 3.59 2.18 14.58
N VAL A 64 3.39 1.00 15.17
CA VAL A 64 4.07 0.59 16.41
C VAL A 64 5.59 0.59 16.22
N LEU A 65 6.08 -0.02 15.14
CA LEU A 65 7.51 -0.08 14.84
C LEU A 65 8.13 1.31 14.64
N LEU A 66 7.40 2.23 13.98
CA LEU A 66 7.84 3.61 13.82
C LEU A 66 7.85 4.39 15.16
N HIS A 67 6.94 4.07 16.08
CA HIS A 67 6.93 4.69 17.42
C HIS A 67 8.07 4.18 18.30
N LEU A 68 8.51 2.94 18.11
CA LEU A 68 9.64 2.36 18.82
C LEU A 68 11.00 2.97 18.38
N ASN A 69 11.02 3.73 17.30
CA ASN A 69 12.24 4.40 16.84
C ASN A 69 12.31 5.85 17.38
N PRO A 70 13.12 6.13 18.42
CA PRO A 70 13.15 7.45 19.07
C PRO A 70 13.77 8.55 18.19
N HIS A 71 14.46 8.18 17.11
CA HIS A 71 15.10 9.11 16.19
C HIS A 71 14.14 9.65 15.11
N LEU A 72 12.94 9.10 15.00
CA LEU A 72 11.93 9.52 14.04
C LEU A 72 11.02 10.57 14.63
N GLN A 73 11.41 11.84 14.46
CA GLN A 73 10.53 12.97 14.78
C GLN A 73 9.56 13.17 13.61
N ARG A 74 8.28 13.31 13.94
CA ARG A 74 7.22 13.55 12.96
C ARG A 74 6.41 14.76 13.41
N GLU A 75 6.33 15.71 12.52
CA GLU A 75 5.45 16.85 12.67
C GLU A 75 4.36 16.76 11.60
N VAL A 76 3.11 16.77 12.03
CA VAL A 76 1.96 16.54 11.14
C VAL A 76 0.92 17.60 11.43
N HIS A 77 0.52 18.32 10.38
CA HIS A 77 -0.47 19.38 10.44
C HIS A 77 -1.59 19.13 9.42
N GLY A 78 -2.80 19.66 9.67
CA GLY A 78 -3.88 19.68 8.69
C GLY A 78 -4.64 18.36 8.53
N LEU A 79 -4.68 17.51 9.56
CA LEU A 79 -5.51 16.30 9.57
C LEU A 79 -6.94 16.54 10.07
N GLU A 80 -7.22 17.74 10.54
CA GLU A 80 -8.50 18.16 11.08
C GLU A 80 -9.56 18.15 9.99
N GLY A 81 -10.73 17.62 10.27
CA GLY A 81 -11.83 17.52 9.31
C GLY A 81 -11.79 16.36 8.34
N LEU A 82 -10.72 15.54 8.35
CA LEU A 82 -10.71 14.29 7.59
C LEU A 82 -11.66 13.26 8.20
N SER A 83 -12.36 12.49 7.35
CA SER A 83 -13.33 11.49 7.78
C SER A 83 -13.26 10.23 6.94
N LYS A 84 -13.39 9.07 7.58
CA LYS A 84 -13.49 7.77 6.88
C LYS A 84 -14.76 7.61 6.03
N LYS A 85 -15.72 8.54 6.14
CA LYS A 85 -16.96 8.52 5.35
C LYS A 85 -16.80 9.24 4.00
N ASN A 86 -15.74 10.01 3.82
CA ASN A 86 -15.50 10.81 2.62
C ASN A 86 -14.49 10.14 1.69
N TRP A 87 -14.48 10.59 0.42
CA TRP A 87 -13.52 10.18 -0.58
C TRP A 87 -12.47 11.26 -0.78
N TYR A 88 -11.23 10.84 -0.96
CA TYR A 88 -10.09 11.75 -1.10
C TYR A 88 -9.20 11.33 -2.25
N LEU A 89 -8.67 12.29 -2.99
CA LEU A 89 -7.56 12.12 -3.90
C LEU A 89 -6.31 12.65 -3.22
N LEU A 90 -5.37 11.76 -2.90
CA LEU A 90 -4.09 12.11 -2.30
C LEU A 90 -3.05 12.35 -3.40
N ILE A 91 -2.48 13.53 -3.44
CA ILE A 91 -1.38 13.90 -4.33
C ILE A 91 -0.19 14.26 -3.44
N CYS A 92 0.92 13.57 -3.62
CA CYS A 92 2.14 13.81 -2.84
C CYS A 92 3.38 13.68 -3.69
N ASN A 93 4.47 14.30 -3.26
CA ASN A 93 5.79 14.06 -3.80
C ASN A 93 6.23 12.65 -3.40
N HIS A 94 6.65 11.85 -4.38
CA HIS A 94 7.14 10.49 -4.14
C HIS A 94 8.65 10.43 -4.40
N ARG A 95 9.43 10.29 -3.33
CA ARG A 95 10.90 10.25 -3.37
C ARG A 95 11.46 8.87 -3.04
N SER A 96 10.74 8.10 -2.24
CA SER A 96 11.22 6.78 -1.79
C SER A 96 10.06 5.83 -1.45
N TRP A 97 10.36 4.55 -1.30
CA TRP A 97 9.40 3.55 -0.81
C TRP A 97 8.88 3.85 0.60
N ALA A 98 9.65 4.57 1.41
CA ALA A 98 9.24 4.98 2.74
C ALA A 98 8.00 5.89 2.72
N ASP A 99 7.79 6.65 1.66
CA ASP A 99 6.63 7.53 1.52
C ASP A 99 5.32 6.74 1.57
N ILE A 100 5.29 5.54 0.97
CA ILE A 100 4.11 4.66 0.99
C ILE A 100 3.79 4.25 2.42
N VAL A 101 4.81 3.83 3.18
CA VAL A 101 4.66 3.43 4.58
C VAL A 101 4.19 4.61 5.43
N VAL A 102 4.80 5.77 5.26
CA VAL A 102 4.43 6.99 5.99
C VAL A 102 2.99 7.38 5.72
N LEU A 103 2.57 7.41 4.45
CA LEU A 103 1.21 7.74 4.06
C LEU A 103 0.19 6.74 4.61
N CYS A 104 0.48 5.42 4.53
CA CYS A 104 -0.35 4.39 5.12
C CYS A 104 -0.53 4.61 6.63
N VAL A 105 0.58 4.78 7.34
CA VAL A 105 0.57 4.95 8.79
C VAL A 105 -0.11 6.25 9.20
N LEU A 106 0.12 7.34 8.47
CA LEU A 106 -0.44 8.65 8.76
C LEU A 106 -1.97 8.64 8.61
N PHE A 107 -2.45 8.15 7.47
CA PHE A 107 -3.86 8.29 7.10
C PHE A 107 -4.77 7.16 7.58
N ARG A 108 -4.24 6.03 8.07
CA ARG A 108 -5.01 4.82 8.44
C ARG A 108 -6.21 5.06 9.37
N LYS A 109 -6.14 6.09 10.22
CA LYS A 109 -7.19 6.43 11.18
C LYS A 109 -8.11 7.56 10.71
N HIS A 110 -7.70 8.32 9.69
CA HIS A 110 -8.34 9.56 9.28
C HIS A 110 -9.23 9.40 8.04
N ILE A 111 -8.79 8.60 7.08
CA ILE A 111 -9.51 8.38 5.81
C ILE A 111 -9.71 6.88 5.54
N PRO A 112 -10.52 6.49 4.53
CA PRO A 112 -10.56 5.10 4.05
C PRO A 112 -9.18 4.59 3.64
N MET A 113 -9.01 3.26 3.56
CA MET A 113 -7.73 2.66 3.19
C MET A 113 -7.24 3.17 1.83
N ASN A 114 -6.00 3.64 1.80
CA ASN A 114 -5.38 4.19 0.59
C ASN A 114 -5.27 3.13 -0.51
N LYS A 115 -5.65 3.52 -1.73
CA LYS A 115 -5.39 2.74 -2.94
C LYS A 115 -4.36 3.49 -3.77
N TYR A 116 -3.30 2.79 -4.20
CA TYR A 116 -2.20 3.39 -4.94
C TYR A 116 -2.28 3.06 -6.41
N PHE A 117 -2.03 4.05 -7.26
CA PHE A 117 -1.85 3.82 -8.70
C PHE A 117 -0.50 3.15 -8.94
N LEU A 118 -0.53 1.94 -9.46
CA LEU A 118 0.65 1.11 -9.66
C LEU A 118 1.03 1.03 -11.14
N LYS A 119 2.33 0.84 -11.41
CA LYS A 119 2.79 0.53 -12.77
C LYS A 119 2.29 -0.84 -13.19
N GLN A 120 1.82 -0.99 -14.44
CA GLN A 120 1.35 -2.25 -14.99
C GLN A 120 2.36 -3.41 -14.82
N GLN A 121 3.67 -3.13 -14.89
CA GLN A 121 4.69 -4.15 -14.72
C GLN A 121 4.66 -4.83 -13.34
N LEU A 122 4.17 -4.14 -12.31
CA LEU A 122 4.04 -4.71 -10.96
C LEU A 122 2.98 -5.80 -10.88
N ALA A 123 2.01 -5.83 -11.80
CA ALA A 123 1.02 -6.91 -11.87
C ALA A 123 1.66 -8.29 -12.15
N TRP A 124 2.80 -8.31 -12.84
CA TRP A 124 3.52 -9.54 -13.20
C TRP A 124 4.54 -10.00 -12.15
N VAL A 125 4.77 -9.20 -11.11
CA VAL A 125 5.64 -9.60 -10.00
C VAL A 125 4.91 -10.64 -9.15
N PRO A 126 5.44 -11.87 -9.01
CA PRO A 126 4.80 -12.92 -8.23
C PRO A 126 4.47 -12.43 -6.80
N PHE A 127 3.35 -12.87 -6.28
CA PHE A 127 2.79 -12.52 -4.97
C PHE A 127 2.44 -11.03 -4.82
N LEU A 128 3.30 -10.09 -5.20
CA LEU A 128 3.06 -8.65 -5.09
C LEU A 128 1.91 -8.21 -6.01
N GLY A 129 1.92 -8.63 -7.27
CA GLY A 129 0.86 -8.31 -8.23
C GLY A 129 -0.49 -8.80 -7.75
N LEU A 130 -0.56 -10.06 -7.30
CA LEU A 130 -1.79 -10.64 -6.77
C LEU A 130 -2.26 -9.93 -5.49
N ALA A 131 -1.35 -9.61 -4.57
CA ALA A 131 -1.69 -8.89 -3.34
C ALA A 131 -2.24 -7.48 -3.65
N CYS A 132 -1.59 -6.73 -4.53
CA CYS A 132 -2.06 -5.40 -4.94
C CYS A 132 -3.40 -5.47 -5.68
N TRP A 133 -3.59 -6.46 -6.55
CA TRP A 133 -4.88 -6.70 -7.22
C TRP A 133 -5.98 -7.06 -6.22
N SER A 134 -5.68 -7.89 -5.23
CA SER A 134 -6.63 -8.28 -4.18
C SER A 134 -7.08 -7.08 -3.33
N LEU A 135 -6.19 -6.11 -3.17
CA LEU A 135 -6.43 -4.83 -2.50
C LEU A 135 -7.13 -3.80 -3.41
N ASP A 136 -7.60 -4.19 -4.60
CA ASP A 136 -8.25 -3.29 -5.57
C ASP A 136 -7.39 -2.07 -5.94
N MET A 137 -6.06 -2.25 -6.00
CA MET A 137 -5.15 -1.20 -6.45
C MET A 137 -5.16 -1.11 -7.98
N PRO A 138 -5.40 0.07 -8.58
CA PRO A 138 -5.44 0.22 -10.03
C PRO A 138 -4.03 0.13 -10.64
N PHE A 139 -3.88 -0.72 -11.66
CA PHE A 139 -2.66 -0.82 -12.46
C PHE A 139 -2.76 0.08 -13.69
N MET A 140 -1.77 0.94 -13.87
CA MET A 140 -1.73 1.92 -14.95
C MET A 140 -0.67 1.59 -15.98
N LYS A 141 -1.05 1.63 -17.25
CA LYS A 141 -0.12 1.59 -18.37
C LYS A 141 0.51 2.97 -18.53
N ARG A 142 1.83 3.05 -18.47
CA ARG A 142 2.56 4.29 -18.77
C ARG A 142 3.24 4.15 -20.12
N TYR A 143 2.77 4.94 -21.07
CA TYR A 143 3.39 5.03 -22.39
C TYR A 143 4.48 6.11 -22.39
N SER A 144 5.64 5.81 -22.97
CA SER A 144 6.68 6.82 -23.16
C SER A 144 6.23 7.87 -24.17
N ARG A 145 6.75 9.10 -24.07
CA ARG A 145 6.45 10.18 -25.04
C ARG A 145 6.78 9.74 -26.47
N ALA A 146 7.90 9.05 -26.67
CA ALA A 146 8.30 8.54 -27.98
C ALA A 146 7.31 7.51 -28.53
N TYR A 147 6.75 6.64 -27.67
CA TYR A 147 5.71 5.69 -28.05
C TYR A 147 4.41 6.39 -28.43
N LEU A 148 3.97 7.38 -27.65
CA LEU A 148 2.74 8.16 -27.92
C LEU A 148 2.84 9.01 -29.19
N LEU A 149 4.05 9.42 -29.58
CA LEU A 149 4.26 10.11 -30.87
C LEU A 149 4.08 9.15 -32.07
N ARG A 150 4.41 7.86 -31.90
CA ARG A 150 4.22 6.82 -32.93
C ARG A 150 2.81 6.24 -32.93
N HIS A 151 2.11 6.31 -31.78
CA HIS A 151 0.78 5.74 -31.55
C HIS A 151 -0.14 6.77 -30.90
N PRO A 152 -0.56 7.82 -31.62
CA PRO A 152 -1.38 8.90 -31.06
C PRO A 152 -2.75 8.41 -30.58
N GLU A 153 -3.26 7.30 -31.12
CA GLU A 153 -4.51 6.63 -30.71
C GLU A 153 -4.48 6.06 -29.29
N ARG A 154 -3.27 5.95 -28.68
CA ARG A 154 -3.07 5.47 -27.32
C ARG A 154 -3.08 6.58 -26.26
N ARG A 155 -3.19 7.85 -26.67
CA ARG A 155 -3.30 8.96 -25.72
C ARG A 155 -4.58 8.84 -24.92
N GLY A 156 -4.46 8.94 -23.58
CA GLY A 156 -5.60 8.84 -22.66
C GLY A 156 -6.08 7.41 -22.37
N LYS A 157 -5.42 6.38 -22.91
CA LYS A 157 -5.71 4.96 -22.63
C LYS A 157 -4.75 4.36 -21.58
N ASP A 158 -4.39 5.18 -20.61
CA ASP A 158 -3.45 4.77 -19.54
C ASP A 158 -4.12 3.90 -18.46
N VAL A 159 -5.45 3.77 -18.50
CA VAL A 159 -6.32 3.11 -17.50
C VAL A 159 -7.27 2.12 -18.19
N GLU A 160 -6.78 1.29 -19.09
CA GLU A 160 -7.55 0.15 -19.62
C GLU A 160 -7.14 -1.16 -18.96
#